data_e0c0005f01c95c12c605017dff8da290
#
_entry.id   e0c0005f01c95c12c605017dff8da290
#
_cell.length_a   1.000
_cell.length_b   1.000
_cell.length_c   1.000
_cell.angle_alpha   90.00
_cell.angle_beta   90.00
_cell.angle_gamma   90.00
#
_symmetry.space_group_name_H-M   'P 1'
#
loop_
_entity.id
_entity.type
_entity.pdbx_description
1 polymer ?
#
loop_
_entity_poly.entity_id
_entity_poly.type
_entity_poly.pdbx_seq_one_letter_code
_entity_poly.pdbx_strand_id
1 'polypeptide(L)'
;MQKQKTLAASFSLKGKGLHTGLDIEITFNPAPENHGYKIKRVDMEGQPTIDALAENVVNTQRGTVLSKNGVQVSTIEHAMAALYAYEIDNCLIEVNAPEFPILDGSSRFFSEEIQKTGVVEQNAPKDYYIVKHKIEVKDEETGSSLIILPDDKFSVNVLISFDSPVLSNQFATCLLY
;
A
#
# COMPACT_ATOMS: atom_id res chain seq x y z
N MET A 1 13.13 -20.49 -6.96
CA MET A 1 12.40 -19.69 -5.94
C MET A 1 12.63 -18.25 -6.26
N GLN A 2 11.58 -17.45 -6.33
CA GLN A 2 11.75 -15.99 -6.48
C GLN A 2 12.41 -15.42 -5.23
N LYS A 3 13.22 -14.40 -5.44
CA LYS A 3 13.92 -13.69 -4.36
C LYS A 3 13.16 -12.43 -3.96
N GLN A 4 13.35 -12.01 -2.73
CA GLN A 4 12.87 -10.72 -2.25
C GLN A 4 13.52 -9.58 -3.03
N LYS A 5 12.83 -8.45 -3.08
CA LYS A 5 13.28 -7.24 -3.77
C LYS A 5 13.18 -6.01 -2.87
N THR A 6 14.07 -5.07 -3.09
CA THR A 6 14.04 -3.73 -2.50
C THR A 6 14.38 -2.67 -3.54
N LEU A 7 14.26 -1.40 -3.19
CA LEU A 7 14.67 -0.29 -4.05
C LEU A 7 16.18 -0.29 -4.28
N ALA A 8 16.64 0.14 -5.46
CA ALA A 8 18.07 0.27 -5.75
C ALA A 8 18.70 1.49 -5.06
N ALA A 9 17.91 2.55 -4.82
CA ALA A 9 18.30 3.76 -4.11
C ALA A 9 17.08 4.41 -3.43
N SER A 10 17.30 5.42 -2.60
CA SER A 10 16.22 6.21 -2.02
C SER A 10 15.68 7.25 -3.00
N PHE A 11 14.39 7.55 -2.88
CA PHE A 11 13.75 8.68 -3.54
C PHE A 11 12.75 9.37 -2.62
N SER A 12 12.44 10.63 -2.90
CA SER A 12 11.48 11.42 -2.13
C SER A 12 10.44 12.05 -3.04
N LEU A 13 9.23 12.19 -2.51
CA LEU A 13 8.13 12.92 -3.12
C LEU A 13 7.60 13.97 -2.14
N LYS A 14 7.09 15.07 -2.68
CA LYS A 14 6.45 16.16 -1.92
C LYS A 14 5.06 16.43 -2.45
N GLY A 15 4.12 16.67 -1.55
CA GLY A 15 2.74 16.97 -1.93
C GLY A 15 1.91 17.41 -0.73
N LYS A 16 0.63 17.64 -0.98
CA LYS A 16 -0.36 17.98 0.06
C LYS A 16 -1.05 16.72 0.58
N GLY A 17 -1.38 16.73 1.88
CA GLY A 17 -2.32 15.77 2.45
C GLY A 17 -3.75 16.09 1.99
N LEU A 18 -4.52 15.06 1.64
CA LEU A 18 -5.91 15.20 1.19
C LEU A 18 -6.82 15.66 2.34
N HIS A 19 -6.62 15.09 3.52
CA HIS A 19 -7.46 15.34 4.69
C HIS A 19 -6.88 16.41 5.60
N THR A 20 -5.56 16.46 5.73
CA THR A 20 -4.86 17.40 6.63
C THR A 20 -4.50 18.73 5.97
N GLY A 21 -4.34 18.75 4.64
CA GLY A 21 -3.84 19.91 3.90
C GLY A 21 -2.38 20.28 4.19
N LEU A 22 -1.68 19.47 4.98
CA LEU A 22 -0.27 19.69 5.33
C LEU A 22 0.64 19.53 4.12
N ASP A 23 1.78 20.23 4.15
CA ASP A 23 2.89 20.00 3.23
C ASP A 23 3.67 18.77 3.70
N ILE A 24 3.64 17.72 2.90
CA ILE A 24 4.17 16.41 3.26
C ILE A 24 5.36 16.09 2.38
N GLU A 25 6.41 15.64 3.02
CA GLU A 25 7.56 14.99 2.39
C GLU A 25 7.59 13.52 2.80
N ILE A 26 7.66 12.64 1.80
CA ILE A 26 7.75 11.20 2.00
C ILE A 26 8.99 10.66 1.27
N THR A 27 9.77 9.84 1.96
CA THR A 27 11.00 9.24 1.44
C THR A 27 10.92 7.72 1.50
N PHE A 28 11.18 7.07 0.40
CA PHE A 28 11.25 5.62 0.27
C PHE A 28 12.71 5.20 0.24
N ASN A 29 13.09 4.32 1.15
CA ASN A 29 14.46 3.85 1.31
C ASN A 29 14.55 2.35 1.05
N PRO A 30 15.66 1.86 0.45
CA PRO A 30 15.98 0.44 0.49
C PRO A 30 15.96 -0.09 1.92
N ALA A 31 15.53 -1.34 2.07
CA ALA A 31 15.50 -1.99 3.38
C ALA A 31 16.12 -3.40 3.30
N PRO A 32 16.65 -3.93 4.42
CA PRO A 32 17.25 -5.26 4.43
C PRO A 32 16.21 -6.37 4.18
N GLU A 33 16.69 -7.56 3.93
CA GLU A 33 15.88 -8.77 3.78
C GLU A 33 14.94 -8.99 4.99
N ASN A 34 13.73 -9.45 4.72
CA ASN A 34 12.70 -9.72 5.73
C ASN A 34 12.24 -8.49 6.53
N HIS A 35 12.50 -7.30 6.01
CA HIS A 35 12.09 -6.05 6.66
C HIS A 35 10.60 -5.79 6.53
N GLY A 36 10.00 -6.17 5.38
CA GLY A 36 8.64 -5.77 5.02
C GLY A 36 8.53 -4.26 4.75
N TYR A 37 7.31 -3.74 4.77
CA TYR A 37 7.09 -2.30 4.69
C TYR A 37 6.95 -1.72 6.10
N LYS A 38 7.77 -0.74 6.40
CA LYS A 38 7.69 0.00 7.67
C LYS A 38 7.59 1.49 7.40
N ILE A 39 6.71 2.14 8.14
CA ILE A 39 6.45 3.58 8.02
C ILE A 39 6.98 4.26 9.29
N LYS A 40 7.93 5.17 9.11
CA LYS A 40 8.59 5.91 10.17
C LYS A 40 8.11 7.36 10.19
N ARG A 41 7.57 7.83 11.30
CA ARG A 41 7.11 9.21 11.53
C ARG A 41 8.29 10.06 11.99
N VAL A 42 8.95 10.72 11.03
CA VAL A 42 10.16 11.54 11.30
C VAL A 42 9.88 12.89 11.96
N ASP A 43 8.63 13.32 11.97
CA ASP A 43 8.15 14.54 12.64
C ASP A 43 7.87 14.35 14.14
N MET A 44 7.89 13.11 14.64
CA MET A 44 7.61 12.80 16.03
C MET A 44 8.90 12.52 16.81
N GLU A 45 8.89 12.85 18.12
CA GLU A 45 9.99 12.49 19.01
C GLU A 45 10.17 10.97 19.07
N GLY A 46 11.42 10.50 19.03
CA GLY A 46 11.76 9.09 18.97
C GLY A 46 11.50 8.43 17.60
N GLN A 47 10.96 9.16 16.64
CA GLN A 47 10.70 8.71 15.26
C GLN A 47 10.08 7.31 15.20
N PRO A 48 8.90 7.11 15.79
CA PRO A 48 8.27 5.81 15.89
C PRO A 48 7.96 5.19 14.52
N THR A 49 7.97 3.87 14.48
CA THR A 49 7.76 3.07 13.27
C THR A 49 6.52 2.19 13.40
N ILE A 50 5.73 2.13 12.33
CA ILE A 50 4.55 1.27 12.19
C ILE A 50 4.83 0.26 11.08
N ASP A 51 4.65 -1.04 11.35
CA ASP A 51 4.67 -2.06 10.30
C ASP A 51 3.39 -1.95 9.47
N ALA A 52 3.50 -1.93 8.14
CA ALA A 52 2.35 -1.86 7.23
C ALA A 52 1.70 -3.25 7.09
N LEU A 53 1.11 -3.73 8.18
CA LEU A 53 0.43 -5.02 8.28
C LEU A 53 -1.07 -4.81 8.49
N ALA A 54 -1.88 -5.75 8.01
CA ALA A 54 -3.34 -5.70 8.12
C ALA A 54 -3.83 -5.57 9.58
N GLU A 55 -3.13 -6.17 10.53
CA GLU A 55 -3.42 -6.10 11.96
C GLU A 55 -3.27 -4.70 12.56
N ASN A 56 -2.53 -3.81 11.92
CA ASN A 56 -2.37 -2.41 12.30
C ASN A 56 -3.39 -1.48 11.63
N VAL A 57 -4.27 -2.00 10.75
CA VAL A 57 -5.34 -1.22 10.11
C VAL A 57 -6.43 -0.95 11.13
N VAL A 58 -6.73 0.31 11.38
CA VAL A 58 -7.75 0.74 12.36
C VAL A 58 -8.95 1.40 11.71
N ASN A 59 -8.84 1.88 10.47
CA ASN A 59 -9.91 2.52 9.74
C ASN A 59 -9.69 2.38 8.24
N THR A 60 -10.78 2.17 7.49
CA THR A 60 -10.79 2.11 6.03
C THR A 60 -11.80 3.07 5.40
N GLN A 61 -12.42 3.94 6.19
CA GLN A 61 -13.33 4.97 5.67
C GLN A 61 -12.52 6.09 5.00
N ARG A 62 -12.72 6.27 3.70
CA ARG A 62 -12.07 7.30 2.87
C ARG A 62 -10.53 7.22 2.79
N GLY A 63 -9.94 6.07 3.10
CA GLY A 63 -8.51 5.82 3.06
C GLY A 63 -8.08 4.80 4.12
N THR A 64 -6.95 4.17 3.91
CA THR A 64 -6.40 3.19 4.85
C THR A 64 -5.59 3.89 5.94
N VAL A 65 -5.97 3.65 7.20
CA VAL A 65 -5.28 4.20 8.38
C VAL A 65 -4.61 3.08 9.15
N LEU A 66 -3.31 3.20 9.33
CA LEU A 66 -2.53 2.34 10.24
C LEU A 66 -2.34 3.03 11.59
N SER A 67 -2.40 2.24 12.67
CA SER A 67 -2.10 2.71 14.03
C SER A 67 -1.36 1.66 14.83
N LYS A 68 -0.34 2.10 15.56
CA LYS A 68 0.42 1.29 16.51
C LYS A 68 0.96 2.16 17.64
N ASN A 69 0.70 1.78 18.90
CA ASN A 69 1.19 2.49 20.08
C ASN A 69 0.86 3.99 20.11
N GLY A 70 -0.35 4.37 19.66
CA GLY A 70 -0.79 5.76 19.63
C GLY A 70 -0.25 6.59 18.45
N VAL A 71 0.54 6.00 17.57
CA VAL A 71 1.03 6.62 16.34
C VAL A 71 0.14 6.21 15.17
N GLN A 72 -0.20 7.15 14.30
CA GLN A 72 -1.06 6.90 13.15
C GLN A 72 -0.45 7.44 11.86
N VAL A 73 -0.79 6.78 10.76
CA VAL A 73 -0.55 7.26 9.40
C VAL A 73 -1.70 6.82 8.49
N SER A 74 -2.14 7.70 7.60
CA SER A 74 -3.28 7.49 6.71
C SER A 74 -2.93 7.64 5.23
N THR A 75 -3.88 7.29 4.35
CA THR A 75 -3.78 7.48 2.87
C THR A 75 -2.58 6.72 2.27
N ILE A 76 -2.32 5.52 2.76
CA ILE A 76 -1.14 4.72 2.37
C ILE A 76 -1.37 3.90 1.09
N GLU A 77 -2.61 3.66 0.70
CA GLU A 77 -3.03 2.70 -0.34
C GLU A 77 -2.36 2.92 -1.70
N HIS A 78 -2.18 4.18 -2.13
CA HIS A 78 -1.59 4.50 -3.45
C HIS A 78 -0.11 4.11 -3.51
N ALA A 79 0.63 4.37 -2.44
CA ALA A 79 2.04 4.00 -2.33
C ALA A 79 2.20 2.48 -2.18
N MET A 80 1.36 1.83 -1.36
CA MET A 80 1.37 0.36 -1.21
C MET A 80 1.09 -0.34 -2.53
N ALA A 81 0.12 0.15 -3.31
CA ALA A 81 -0.20 -0.39 -4.63
C ALA A 81 0.99 -0.28 -5.60
N ALA A 82 1.70 0.86 -5.60
CA ALA A 82 2.90 1.03 -6.42
C ALA A 82 4.02 0.06 -6.01
N LEU A 83 4.36 -0.01 -4.72
CA LEU A 83 5.40 -0.93 -4.23
C LEU A 83 5.08 -2.38 -4.58
N TYR A 84 3.82 -2.79 -4.42
CA TYR A 84 3.37 -4.14 -4.74
C TYR A 84 3.46 -4.44 -6.24
N ALA A 85 3.07 -3.48 -7.10
CA ALA A 85 3.14 -3.64 -8.57
C ALA A 85 4.57 -3.84 -9.09
N TYR A 86 5.57 -3.28 -8.42
CA TYR A 86 6.99 -3.51 -8.72
C TYR A 86 7.61 -4.66 -7.93
N GLU A 87 6.78 -5.46 -7.25
CA GLU A 87 7.20 -6.62 -6.45
C GLU A 87 8.26 -6.31 -5.38
N ILE A 88 8.26 -5.09 -4.86
CA ILE A 88 9.14 -4.72 -3.76
C ILE A 88 8.63 -5.39 -2.49
N ASP A 89 9.50 -6.12 -1.79
CA ASP A 89 9.15 -6.81 -0.54
C ASP A 89 9.59 -6.01 0.69
N ASN A 90 10.66 -5.24 0.56
CA ASN A 90 11.30 -4.55 1.69
C ASN A 90 11.51 -3.07 1.39
N CYS A 91 10.90 -2.20 2.20
CA CYS A 91 11.02 -0.74 2.07
C CYS A 91 10.84 -0.06 3.42
N LEU A 92 11.73 0.87 3.77
CA LEU A 92 11.53 1.81 4.87
C LEU A 92 10.98 3.13 4.31
N ILE A 93 9.81 3.53 4.77
CA ILE A 93 9.12 4.74 4.31
C ILE A 93 9.17 5.76 5.44
N GLU A 94 9.79 6.91 5.21
CA GLU A 94 9.85 8.01 6.16
C GLU A 94 8.88 9.10 5.75
N VAL A 95 8.06 9.60 6.69
CA VAL A 95 7.07 10.64 6.43
C VAL A 95 7.04 11.64 7.58
N ASN A 96 6.94 12.92 7.23
CA ASN A 96 6.93 14.04 8.18
C ASN A 96 5.53 14.48 8.62
N ALA A 97 4.52 13.62 8.43
CA ALA A 97 3.12 13.95 8.71
C ALA A 97 2.28 12.69 9.02
N PRO A 98 1.07 12.82 9.61
CA PRO A 98 0.17 11.71 9.90
C PRO A 98 -0.57 11.17 8.66
N GLU A 99 -0.19 11.60 7.46
CA GLU A 99 -0.85 11.27 6.20
C GLU A 99 0.19 11.19 5.09
N PHE A 100 -0.01 10.30 4.10
CA PHE A 100 0.80 10.31 2.87
C PHE A 100 0.29 11.43 1.92
N PRO A 101 1.17 12.01 1.09
CA PRO A 101 0.74 13.02 0.13
C PRO A 101 -0.18 12.39 -0.92
N ILE A 102 -1.30 13.05 -1.22
CA ILE A 102 -2.28 12.54 -2.19
C ILE A 102 -1.77 12.61 -3.63
N LEU A 103 -0.85 13.52 -3.92
CA LEU A 103 -0.32 13.78 -5.26
C LEU A 103 -1.45 14.02 -6.28
N ASP A 104 -1.59 13.16 -7.28
CA ASP A 104 -2.67 13.22 -8.27
C ASP A 104 -3.86 12.28 -7.96
N GLY A 105 -3.86 11.66 -6.78
CA GLY A 105 -4.88 10.70 -6.38
C GLY A 105 -4.73 9.32 -7.01
N SER A 106 -3.55 9.00 -7.54
CA SER A 106 -3.23 7.69 -8.12
C SER A 106 -1.86 7.19 -7.66
N SER A 107 -1.50 5.97 -8.06
CA SER A 107 -0.17 5.38 -7.81
C SER A 107 0.89 5.84 -8.81
N ARG A 108 0.55 6.68 -9.79
CA ARG A 108 1.42 7.00 -10.93
C ARG A 108 2.75 7.59 -10.51
N PHE A 109 2.76 8.66 -9.72
CA PHE A 109 4.02 9.32 -9.33
C PHE A 109 4.92 8.43 -8.49
N PHE A 110 4.35 7.60 -7.63
CA PHE A 110 5.12 6.58 -6.90
C PHE A 110 5.75 5.57 -7.87
N SER A 111 4.99 5.09 -8.85
CA SER A 111 5.44 4.15 -9.87
C SER A 111 6.54 4.74 -10.76
N GLU A 112 6.40 6.01 -11.19
CA GLU A 112 7.41 6.70 -11.99
C GLU A 112 8.75 6.82 -11.25
N GLU A 113 8.72 7.16 -9.96
CA GLU A 113 9.96 7.25 -9.16
C GLU A 113 10.57 5.88 -8.86
N ILE A 114 9.78 4.84 -8.61
CA ILE A 114 10.28 3.47 -8.47
C ILE A 114 10.96 3.02 -9.77
N GLN A 115 10.35 3.30 -10.91
CA GLN A 115 10.91 2.93 -12.21
C GLN A 115 12.25 3.65 -12.49
N LYS A 116 12.36 4.93 -12.16
CA LYS A 116 13.59 5.72 -12.31
C LYS A 116 14.70 5.23 -11.37
N THR A 117 14.31 4.94 -10.13
CA THR A 117 15.24 4.51 -9.06
C THR A 117 15.76 3.09 -9.31
N GLY A 118 14.90 2.22 -9.84
CA GLY A 118 15.20 0.81 -10.05
C GLY A 118 14.94 -0.06 -8.82
N VAL A 119 14.93 -1.36 -9.06
CA VAL A 119 14.66 -2.42 -8.07
C VAL A 119 15.83 -3.42 -8.10
N VAL A 120 16.24 -3.91 -6.94
CA VAL A 120 17.31 -4.91 -6.81
C VAL A 120 16.81 -6.16 -6.10
N GLU A 121 17.26 -7.31 -6.56
CA GLU A 121 17.04 -8.59 -5.88
C GLU A 121 17.94 -8.71 -4.65
N GLN A 122 17.39 -9.36 -3.62
CA GLN A 122 18.08 -9.72 -2.38
C GLN A 122 18.32 -11.23 -2.31
N ASN A 123 19.10 -11.71 -1.34
CA ASN A 123 19.40 -13.16 -1.28
C ASN A 123 18.33 -13.99 -0.58
N ALA A 124 17.45 -13.37 0.22
CA ALA A 124 16.37 -14.08 0.88
C ALA A 124 15.29 -14.54 -0.11
N PRO A 125 14.72 -15.75 0.08
CA PRO A 125 13.58 -16.19 -0.70
C PRO A 125 12.34 -15.35 -0.39
N LYS A 126 11.49 -15.17 -1.39
CA LYS A 126 10.18 -14.54 -1.22
C LYS A 126 9.21 -15.51 -0.55
N ASP A 127 8.51 -15.04 0.48
CA ASP A 127 7.43 -15.79 1.10
C ASP A 127 6.12 -15.57 0.34
N TYR A 128 5.36 -16.66 0.18
CA TYR A 128 4.07 -16.66 -0.48
C TYR A 128 2.98 -17.19 0.42
N TYR A 129 1.88 -16.47 0.49
CA TYR A 129 0.63 -17.03 0.99
C TYR A 129 -0.08 -17.73 -0.16
N ILE A 130 -0.24 -19.05 -0.06
CA ILE A 130 -0.91 -19.85 -1.07
C ILE A 130 -2.36 -20.09 -0.66
N VAL A 131 -3.28 -19.53 -1.43
CA VAL A 131 -4.72 -19.75 -1.26
C VAL A 131 -5.06 -21.16 -1.73
N LYS A 132 -5.51 -22.04 -0.81
CA LYS A 132 -5.84 -23.45 -1.12
C LYS A 132 -7.32 -23.70 -1.32
N HIS A 133 -8.17 -22.83 -0.77
CA HIS A 133 -9.62 -22.97 -0.80
C HIS A 133 -10.27 -21.59 -1.02
N LYS A 134 -11.52 -21.59 -1.51
CA LYS A 134 -12.32 -20.37 -1.57
C LYS A 134 -12.44 -19.76 -0.16
N ILE A 135 -12.15 -18.48 -0.06
CA ILE A 135 -12.41 -17.66 1.12
C ILE A 135 -13.46 -16.63 0.72
N GLU A 136 -14.49 -16.45 1.54
CA GLU A 136 -15.55 -15.46 1.30
C GLU A 136 -15.80 -14.70 2.57
N VAL A 137 -15.80 -13.38 2.48
CA VAL A 137 -16.14 -12.46 3.57
C VAL A 137 -17.25 -11.56 3.07
N LYS A 138 -18.30 -11.42 3.88
CA LYS A 138 -19.46 -10.60 3.57
C LYS A 138 -19.70 -9.61 4.69
N ASP A 139 -19.93 -8.38 4.33
CA ASP A 139 -20.39 -7.33 5.23
C ASP A 139 -21.91 -7.21 5.07
N GLU A 140 -22.65 -7.63 6.08
CA GLU A 140 -24.10 -7.62 6.07
C GLU A 140 -24.70 -6.21 6.16
N GLU A 141 -23.97 -5.24 6.69
CA GLU A 141 -24.43 -3.85 6.80
C GLU A 141 -24.35 -3.12 5.45
N THR A 142 -23.22 -3.26 4.74
CA THR A 142 -23.00 -2.60 3.47
C THR A 142 -23.40 -3.44 2.26
N GLY A 143 -23.61 -4.76 2.46
CA GLY A 143 -23.82 -5.73 1.39
C GLY A 143 -22.55 -6.02 0.56
N SER A 144 -21.41 -5.50 0.98
CA SER A 144 -20.12 -5.72 0.31
C SER A 144 -19.63 -7.15 0.52
N SER A 145 -18.98 -7.72 -0.48
CA SER A 145 -18.37 -9.04 -0.37
C SER A 145 -16.98 -9.08 -0.99
N LEU A 146 -16.11 -9.86 -0.36
CA LEU A 146 -14.77 -10.19 -0.86
C LEU A 146 -14.69 -11.70 -1.04
N ILE A 147 -14.29 -12.14 -2.24
CA ILE A 147 -14.09 -13.56 -2.55
C ILE A 147 -12.65 -13.74 -3.00
N ILE A 148 -11.93 -14.64 -2.36
CA ILE A 148 -10.56 -15.03 -2.75
C ILE A 148 -10.63 -16.48 -3.24
N LEU A 149 -10.09 -16.73 -4.42
CA LEU A 149 -10.06 -18.02 -5.08
C LEU A 149 -8.62 -18.49 -5.28
N PRO A 150 -8.33 -19.80 -5.22
CA PRO A 150 -7.07 -20.34 -5.72
C PRO A 150 -6.87 -19.99 -7.19
N ASP A 151 -5.69 -19.49 -7.53
CA ASP A 151 -5.28 -19.20 -8.91
C ASP A 151 -3.76 -19.37 -9.00
N ASP A 152 -3.23 -19.51 -10.20
CA ASP A 152 -1.80 -19.53 -10.49
C ASP A 152 -1.23 -18.12 -10.72
N LYS A 153 -2.08 -17.12 -10.75
CA LYS A 153 -1.76 -15.70 -10.94
C LYS A 153 -2.47 -14.84 -9.92
N PHE A 154 -1.86 -13.70 -9.59
CA PHE A 154 -2.55 -12.68 -8.82
C PHE A 154 -3.41 -11.81 -9.73
N SER A 155 -4.71 -11.84 -9.52
CA SER A 155 -5.66 -10.98 -10.22
C SER A 155 -6.66 -10.39 -9.25
N VAL A 156 -7.06 -9.15 -9.50
CA VAL A 156 -8.09 -8.46 -8.73
C VAL A 156 -9.20 -8.01 -9.68
N ASN A 157 -10.43 -8.45 -9.39
CA ASN A 157 -11.63 -7.99 -10.08
C ASN A 157 -12.46 -7.17 -9.09
N VAL A 158 -12.79 -5.95 -9.44
CA VAL A 158 -13.56 -5.03 -8.59
C VAL A 158 -14.84 -4.65 -9.30
N LEU A 159 -15.97 -4.79 -8.61
CA LEU A 159 -17.26 -4.25 -9.02
C LEU A 159 -17.71 -3.27 -7.93
N ILE A 160 -17.95 -2.02 -8.32
CA ILE A 160 -18.52 -1.00 -7.45
C ILE A 160 -19.94 -0.69 -7.94
N SER A 161 -20.91 -0.84 -7.04
CA SER A 161 -22.30 -0.44 -7.29
C SER A 161 -22.57 0.89 -6.59
N PHE A 162 -22.96 1.90 -7.35
CA PHE A 162 -23.31 3.21 -6.81
C PHE A 162 -24.82 3.30 -6.65
N ASP A 163 -25.27 3.78 -5.51
CA ASP A 163 -26.67 4.20 -5.29
C ASP A 163 -26.89 5.59 -5.91
N SER A 164 -26.93 5.63 -7.24
CA SER A 164 -27.00 6.87 -8.00
C SER A 164 -27.80 6.68 -9.28
N PRO A 165 -28.72 7.59 -9.60
CA PRO A 165 -29.51 7.52 -10.83
C PRO A 165 -28.69 7.81 -12.11
N VAL A 166 -27.47 8.35 -11.95
CA VAL A 166 -26.60 8.76 -13.08
C VAL A 166 -25.31 7.93 -13.19
N LEU A 167 -24.95 7.20 -12.16
CA LEU A 167 -23.80 6.31 -12.14
C LEU A 167 -24.25 4.86 -12.09
N SER A 168 -23.95 4.10 -13.13
CA SER A 168 -24.13 2.65 -13.14
C SER A 168 -22.97 1.95 -12.41
N ASN A 169 -23.08 0.62 -12.30
CA ASN A 169 -21.99 -0.21 -11.79
C ASN A 169 -20.69 0.02 -12.55
N GLN A 170 -19.59 0.12 -11.84
CA GLN A 170 -18.25 0.23 -12.41
C GLN A 170 -17.49 -1.07 -12.15
N PHE A 171 -16.80 -1.55 -13.18
CA PHE A 171 -16.02 -2.78 -13.13
C PHE A 171 -14.59 -2.50 -13.58
N ALA A 172 -13.63 -3.08 -12.85
CA ALA A 172 -12.21 -3.03 -13.22
C ALA A 172 -11.53 -4.37 -12.94
N THR A 173 -10.58 -4.74 -13.79
CA THR A 173 -9.69 -5.89 -13.60
C THR A 173 -8.25 -5.41 -13.58
N CYS A 174 -7.49 -5.85 -12.60
CA CYS A 174 -6.04 -5.69 -12.52
C CYS A 174 -5.39 -7.08 -12.57
N LEU A 175 -4.43 -7.24 -13.47
CA LEU A 175 -3.61 -8.44 -13.59
C LEU A 175 -2.16 -8.04 -13.29
N LEU A 176 -1.52 -8.72 -12.36
CA LEU A 176 -0.08 -8.62 -12.14
C LEU A 176 0.58 -9.85 -12.79
N TYR A 177 1.49 -9.62 -13.71
CA TYR A 177 2.18 -10.65 -14.50
C TYR A 177 3.54 -10.97 -13.88
#